data_83e539ec87a2fed21a411c041d3ec8f2
#
_entry.id   83e539ec87a2fed21a411c041d3ec8f2
#
_cell.length_a   1.000
_cell.length_b   1.000
_cell.length_c   1.000
_cell.angle_alpha   90.00
_cell.angle_beta   90.00
_cell.angle_gamma   90.00
#
_symmetry.space_group_name_H-M   'P 1'
#
loop_
_entity.id
_entity.type
_entity.pdbx_description
1 polymer ?
#
loop_
_entity_poly.entity_id
_entity_poly.type
_entity_poly.pdbx_seq_one_letter_code
_entity_poly.pdbx_strand_id
1 'polypeptide(L)'
;MSDARGFLEGLLQRLDRTVEEGESRPIPEAGPPSEHRRLCVGMATFDDSEGVWFTIQAIRLFHPEIVDRLNFLVLDNHPEGPGADQLKSLESWIPTLRYVPFRGYRGTAARDLIFREANADIVCCVDPHVLLRPGALAAIDRYFVDAPDSRDLIQGPLLGDALEPLGTHFDPTWGAGMYGQWGLAERRGRHADEPFEIEMQGLGLFACRREAWPGINPRFRGFGGEEGYLHEKVRRGGGRVICHPEVEWLHRFMRPSGPPYRATWEERLRNYLIGWREVGWDTAAVEEHFAQVFDEVGAGENYPQVLARALREATNPLSFFDGIFCLNLDEQTERWTAARRRHDFLEIGWQVERFAAVQTPENPHRGCAISFRRMIAEAKRRGWAHVLVLEDDAVFIDDTLAIVRQATQELPRIEWDLFYLGACVWSQQFPLVPGSSVLQRCGGVTCTHAVAIHSRAYDRILADIPPEGEEFERWLGEWVACDQYLRRRITDGTFAALITTPRVASQPALLSFDEADLDEADRYVI
;
A
#
# COMPACT_ATOMS: atom_id res chain seq x y z
N MET A 1 37.60 7.62 -34.20
CA MET A 1 36.44 6.95 -34.85
C MET A 1 36.46 5.42 -34.78
N SER A 2 37.53 4.76 -34.28
CA SER A 2 37.57 3.30 -34.08
C SER A 2 36.88 2.83 -32.76
N ASP A 3 36.77 3.72 -31.79
CA ASP A 3 36.30 3.36 -30.44
C ASP A 3 34.76 3.30 -30.32
N ALA A 4 34.06 4.16 -31.10
CA ALA A 4 32.59 4.17 -31.11
C ALA A 4 31.98 2.92 -31.78
N ARG A 5 32.70 2.32 -32.74
CA ARG A 5 32.24 1.12 -33.44
C ARG A 5 32.38 -0.11 -32.57
N GLY A 6 33.48 -0.24 -31.80
CA GLY A 6 33.67 -1.31 -30.85
C GLY A 6 32.66 -1.28 -29.69
N PHE A 7 32.29 -0.06 -29.27
CA PHE A 7 31.23 0.13 -28.25
C PHE A 7 29.86 -0.29 -28.77
N LEU A 8 29.50 0.10 -30.00
CA LEU A 8 28.22 -0.30 -30.63
C LEU A 8 28.14 -1.81 -30.91
N GLU A 9 29.24 -2.41 -31.37
CA GLU A 9 29.32 -3.87 -31.60
C GLU A 9 29.19 -4.64 -30.25
N GLY A 10 29.79 -4.13 -29.17
CA GLY A 10 29.63 -4.70 -27.83
C GLY A 10 28.21 -4.53 -27.26
N LEU A 11 27.52 -3.46 -27.61
CA LEU A 11 26.12 -3.23 -27.23
C LEU A 11 25.18 -4.17 -27.99
N LEU A 12 25.39 -4.33 -29.30
CA LEU A 12 24.61 -5.25 -30.14
C LEU A 12 24.80 -6.71 -29.73
N GLN A 13 26.02 -7.14 -29.40
CA GLN A 13 26.26 -8.50 -28.89
C GLN A 13 25.60 -8.76 -27.53
N ARG A 14 25.41 -7.74 -26.72
CA ARG A 14 24.66 -7.86 -25.46
C ARG A 14 23.16 -7.94 -25.71
N LEU A 15 22.64 -7.22 -26.69
CA LEU A 15 21.23 -7.27 -27.11
C LEU A 15 20.86 -8.63 -27.73
N ASP A 16 21.72 -9.19 -28.59
CA ASP A 16 21.48 -10.51 -29.22
C ASP A 16 21.46 -11.66 -28.20
N ARG A 17 22.31 -11.60 -27.12
CA ARG A 17 22.27 -12.60 -26.04
C ARG A 17 20.99 -12.55 -25.18
N THR A 18 20.26 -11.41 -25.18
CA THR A 18 19.02 -11.26 -24.43
C THR A 18 17.79 -11.84 -25.12
N VAL A 19 17.89 -12.11 -26.42
CA VAL A 19 16.78 -12.64 -27.22
C VAL A 19 16.74 -14.18 -27.25
N GLU A 20 17.88 -14.85 -27.00
CA GLU A 20 17.99 -16.31 -27.13
C GLU A 20 17.71 -17.12 -25.84
N GLU A 21 17.69 -16.47 -24.66
CA GLU A 21 17.42 -17.16 -23.38
C GLU A 21 16.03 -16.84 -22.88
N GLY A 22 15.03 -17.61 -23.30
CA GLY A 22 13.65 -17.59 -22.80
C GLY A 22 13.48 -18.21 -21.41
N GLU A 23 14.49 -18.11 -20.54
CA GLU A 23 14.38 -18.48 -19.12
C GLU A 23 13.89 -17.28 -18.32
N SER A 24 12.93 -17.51 -17.43
CA SER A 24 12.47 -16.51 -16.47
C SER A 24 13.66 -16.02 -15.65
N ARG A 25 14.14 -14.80 -15.93
CA ARG A 25 15.22 -14.19 -15.14
C ARG A 25 14.75 -14.06 -13.69
N PRO A 26 15.60 -14.46 -12.72
CA PRO A 26 15.29 -14.21 -11.33
C PRO A 26 15.15 -12.71 -11.10
N ILE A 27 14.16 -12.33 -10.30
CA ILE A 27 13.96 -10.93 -9.94
C ILE A 27 15.16 -10.44 -9.19
N PRO A 28 15.66 -9.25 -9.55
CA PRO A 28 16.69 -8.60 -8.76
C PRO A 28 16.21 -8.42 -7.32
N GLU A 29 17.03 -8.78 -6.34
CA GLU A 29 16.75 -8.53 -4.94
C GLU A 29 17.01 -7.05 -4.60
N ALA A 30 16.26 -6.51 -3.63
CA ALA A 30 16.52 -5.18 -3.09
C ALA A 30 17.92 -5.14 -2.48
N GLY A 31 18.63 -4.03 -2.71
CA GLY A 31 19.89 -3.75 -2.05
C GLY A 31 19.74 -3.62 -0.53
N PRO A 32 20.85 -3.70 0.24
CA PRO A 32 20.83 -3.49 1.67
C PRO A 32 20.32 -2.08 1.99
N PRO A 33 19.74 -1.86 3.20
CA PRO A 33 19.39 -0.52 3.65
C PRO A 33 20.59 0.42 3.56
N SER A 34 20.40 1.60 2.95
CA SER A 34 21.44 2.64 2.93
C SER A 34 21.71 3.18 4.35
N GLU A 35 22.87 3.80 4.55
CA GLU A 35 23.11 4.57 5.78
C GLU A 35 22.02 5.64 5.97
N HIS A 36 21.64 5.91 7.23
CA HIS A 36 20.69 6.97 7.52
C HIS A 36 21.26 8.33 7.11
N ARG A 37 20.47 9.09 6.36
CA ARG A 37 20.77 10.47 5.96
C ARG A 37 19.54 11.34 6.20
N ARG A 38 19.75 12.66 6.28
CA ARG A 38 18.62 13.55 6.57
C ARG A 38 17.60 13.62 5.44
N LEU A 39 18.04 13.57 4.18
CA LEU A 39 17.17 13.69 3.00
C LEU A 39 17.35 12.50 2.06
N CYS A 40 16.24 11.91 1.65
CA CYS A 40 16.18 10.89 0.58
C CYS A 40 15.42 11.47 -0.63
N VAL A 41 16.01 11.34 -1.82
CA VAL A 41 15.31 11.56 -3.08
C VAL A 41 14.83 10.22 -3.60
N GLY A 42 13.50 10.03 -3.63
CA GLY A 42 12.85 8.79 -4.03
C GLY A 42 12.14 8.91 -5.37
N MET A 43 12.24 7.88 -6.20
CA MET A 43 11.57 7.79 -7.49
C MET A 43 10.85 6.45 -7.64
N ALA A 44 9.56 6.48 -7.99
CA ALA A 44 8.85 5.30 -8.47
C ALA A 44 8.92 5.29 -10.00
N THR A 45 9.38 4.20 -10.57
CA THR A 45 9.54 4.07 -12.02
C THR A 45 8.82 2.85 -12.57
N PHE A 46 8.37 2.94 -13.80
CA PHE A 46 7.85 1.85 -14.62
C PHE A 46 8.43 1.99 -16.03
N ASP A 47 9.41 1.15 -16.37
CA ASP A 47 10.09 1.15 -17.66
C ASP A 47 10.68 2.52 -18.11
N ASP A 48 11.11 3.35 -17.16
CA ASP A 48 11.72 4.66 -17.43
C ASP A 48 13.14 4.75 -16.81
N SER A 49 13.98 3.79 -17.14
CA SER A 49 15.36 3.73 -16.64
C SER A 49 16.21 4.93 -17.09
N GLU A 50 15.97 5.46 -18.29
CA GLU A 50 16.64 6.65 -18.79
C GLU A 50 16.27 7.89 -17.97
N GLY A 51 14.97 8.08 -17.70
CA GLY A 51 14.50 9.19 -16.87
C GLY A 51 15.10 9.15 -15.47
N VAL A 52 15.13 7.99 -14.83
CA VAL A 52 15.79 7.78 -13.53
C VAL A 52 17.25 8.16 -13.59
N TRP A 53 17.97 7.67 -14.62
CA TRP A 53 19.40 7.98 -14.79
C TRP A 53 19.64 9.48 -14.94
N PHE A 54 18.90 10.14 -15.84
CA PHE A 54 19.05 11.59 -16.08
C PHE A 54 18.73 12.41 -14.83
N THR A 55 17.65 12.12 -14.13
CA THR A 55 17.27 12.83 -12.91
C THR A 55 18.33 12.71 -11.83
N ILE A 56 18.84 11.48 -11.57
CA ILE A 56 19.89 11.27 -10.57
C ILE A 56 21.18 11.98 -10.96
N GLN A 57 21.63 11.85 -12.22
CA GLN A 57 22.87 12.50 -12.64
C GLN A 57 22.76 14.03 -12.64
N ALA A 58 21.61 14.58 -13.02
CA ALA A 58 21.36 16.01 -12.90
C ALA A 58 21.45 16.49 -11.45
N ILE A 59 20.85 15.78 -10.51
CA ILE A 59 20.98 16.10 -9.08
C ILE A 59 22.44 16.05 -8.63
N ARG A 60 23.17 15.01 -8.99
CA ARG A 60 24.59 14.85 -8.61
C ARG A 60 25.51 15.93 -9.21
N LEU A 61 25.18 16.43 -10.39
CA LEU A 61 25.97 17.46 -11.07
C LEU A 61 25.62 18.89 -10.63
N PHE A 62 24.34 19.15 -10.37
CA PHE A 62 23.84 20.51 -10.18
C PHE A 62 23.46 20.86 -8.73
N HIS A 63 23.57 19.89 -7.79
CA HIS A 63 23.33 20.12 -6.36
C HIS A 63 24.54 19.70 -5.50
N PRO A 64 25.77 20.19 -5.82
CA PRO A 64 26.97 19.79 -5.09
C PRO A 64 26.93 20.18 -3.60
N GLU A 65 26.13 21.20 -3.26
CA GLU A 65 25.98 21.71 -1.89
C GLU A 65 25.29 20.72 -0.93
N ILE A 66 24.57 19.72 -1.47
CA ILE A 66 23.78 18.80 -0.66
C ILE A 66 23.97 17.31 -1.03
N VAL A 67 24.50 17.01 -2.22
CA VAL A 67 24.54 15.64 -2.76
C VAL A 67 25.20 14.63 -1.82
N ASP A 68 26.24 15.02 -1.08
CA ASP A 68 26.93 14.14 -0.13
C ASP A 68 26.06 13.79 1.11
N ARG A 69 24.94 14.47 1.29
CA ARG A 69 23.98 14.26 2.40
C ARG A 69 22.68 13.60 1.96
N LEU A 70 22.59 13.21 0.67
CA LEU A 70 21.41 12.58 0.09
C LEU A 70 21.54 11.06 0.06
N ASN A 71 20.41 10.39 0.28
CA ASN A 71 20.17 9.06 -0.22
C ASN A 71 19.30 9.14 -1.48
N PHE A 72 19.52 8.19 -2.40
CA PHE A 72 18.61 7.94 -3.52
C PHE A 72 17.89 6.61 -3.30
N LEU A 73 16.61 6.58 -3.62
CA LEU A 73 15.81 5.36 -3.60
C LEU A 73 15.07 5.24 -4.93
N VAL A 74 15.30 4.15 -5.64
CA VAL A 74 14.62 3.84 -6.89
C VAL A 74 13.69 2.66 -6.64
N LEU A 75 12.39 2.90 -6.67
CA LEU A 75 11.37 1.88 -6.59
C LEU A 75 10.98 1.47 -8.02
N ASP A 76 11.37 0.26 -8.41
CA ASP A 76 11.05 -0.29 -9.73
C ASP A 76 9.74 -1.07 -9.67
N ASN A 77 8.71 -0.52 -10.31
CA ASN A 77 7.38 -1.12 -10.36
C ASN A 77 7.19 -2.11 -11.53
N HIS A 78 8.28 -2.40 -12.27
CA HIS A 78 8.33 -3.44 -13.29
C HIS A 78 9.72 -4.12 -13.32
N PRO A 79 10.09 -4.83 -12.25
CA PRO A 79 11.45 -5.37 -12.08
C PRO A 79 11.82 -6.50 -13.04
N GLU A 80 10.90 -6.95 -13.89
CA GLU A 80 11.14 -7.83 -15.04
C GLU A 80 11.21 -7.06 -16.37
N GLY A 81 11.02 -5.75 -16.33
CA GLY A 81 11.03 -4.89 -17.50
C GLY A 81 12.42 -4.73 -18.11
N PRO A 82 12.49 -4.20 -19.34
CA PRO A 82 13.74 -4.10 -20.08
C PRO A 82 14.79 -3.20 -19.42
N GLY A 83 14.38 -2.28 -18.53
CA GLY A 83 15.25 -1.36 -17.81
C GLY A 83 15.73 -1.83 -16.44
N ALA A 84 15.25 -2.97 -15.91
CA ALA A 84 15.46 -3.39 -14.53
C ALA A 84 16.95 -3.63 -14.18
N ASP A 85 17.69 -4.34 -15.02
CA ASP A 85 19.13 -4.60 -14.83
C ASP A 85 19.93 -3.28 -14.82
N GLN A 86 19.53 -2.32 -15.67
CA GLN A 86 20.14 -1.02 -15.76
C GLN A 86 19.90 -0.18 -14.50
N LEU A 87 18.67 -0.19 -13.98
CA LEU A 87 18.32 0.47 -12.73
C LEU A 87 19.09 -0.14 -11.55
N LYS A 88 19.11 -1.47 -11.43
CA LYS A 88 19.84 -2.16 -10.39
C LYS A 88 21.34 -1.87 -10.45
N SER A 89 21.92 -1.77 -11.65
CA SER A 89 23.35 -1.50 -11.79
C SER A 89 23.78 -0.13 -11.23
N LEU A 90 22.84 0.81 -11.06
CA LEU A 90 23.14 2.13 -10.47
C LEU A 90 23.65 2.02 -9.03
N GLU A 91 23.26 1.00 -8.25
CA GLU A 91 23.77 0.77 -6.89
C GLU A 91 25.31 0.57 -6.87
N SER A 92 25.87 -0.04 -7.91
CA SER A 92 27.33 -0.29 -7.98
C SER A 92 28.14 0.98 -8.22
N TRP A 93 27.51 2.04 -8.74
CA TRP A 93 28.17 3.32 -9.09
C TRP A 93 27.84 4.44 -8.11
N ILE A 94 26.72 4.31 -7.42
CA ILE A 94 26.20 5.35 -6.51
C ILE A 94 25.99 4.71 -5.14
N PRO A 95 27.00 4.78 -4.25
CA PRO A 95 26.92 4.11 -2.94
C PRO A 95 25.77 4.55 -2.04
N THR A 96 25.17 5.71 -2.34
CA THR A 96 24.02 6.25 -1.59
C THR A 96 22.68 5.90 -2.24
N LEU A 97 22.67 5.10 -3.31
CA LEU A 97 21.47 4.66 -4.00
C LEU A 97 21.08 3.26 -3.54
N ARG A 98 19.78 3.06 -3.31
CA ARG A 98 19.15 1.77 -3.08
C ARG A 98 18.12 1.50 -4.17
N TYR A 99 18.21 0.33 -4.78
CA TYR A 99 17.21 -0.20 -5.72
C TYR A 99 16.21 -1.10 -4.98
N VAL A 100 14.93 -0.89 -5.20
CA VAL A 100 13.84 -1.66 -4.58
C VAL A 100 12.91 -2.20 -5.67
N PRO A 101 12.95 -3.50 -5.98
CA PRO A 101 12.00 -4.12 -6.90
C PRO A 101 10.64 -4.28 -6.23
N PHE A 102 9.55 -3.95 -6.95
CA PHE A 102 8.20 -4.05 -6.41
C PHE A 102 7.20 -4.53 -7.46
N ARG A 103 6.41 -5.55 -7.11
CA ARG A 103 5.42 -6.22 -7.96
C ARG A 103 4.00 -6.19 -7.45
N GLY A 104 3.79 -5.86 -6.20
CA GLY A 104 2.50 -6.04 -5.51
C GLY A 104 1.32 -5.38 -6.23
N TYR A 105 1.51 -4.20 -6.78
CA TYR A 105 0.51 -3.50 -7.60
C TYR A 105 1.19 -2.43 -8.46
N ARG A 106 0.51 -2.02 -9.55
CA ARG A 106 1.00 -0.99 -10.47
C ARG A 106 0.24 0.30 -10.29
N GLY A 107 0.96 1.42 -10.37
CA GLY A 107 0.38 2.74 -10.37
C GLY A 107 0.92 3.67 -9.30
N THR A 108 0.26 4.81 -9.15
CA THR A 108 0.72 5.94 -8.32
C THR A 108 0.85 5.61 -6.84
N ALA A 109 0.06 4.67 -6.32
CA ALA A 109 0.17 4.20 -4.94
C ALA A 109 1.52 3.56 -4.61
N ALA A 110 2.28 3.09 -5.61
CA ALA A 110 3.62 2.57 -5.38
C ALA A 110 4.57 3.61 -4.74
N ARG A 111 4.31 4.92 -4.92
CA ARG A 111 5.05 6.01 -4.26
C ARG A 111 5.02 5.91 -2.73
N ASP A 112 3.97 5.31 -2.14
CA ASP A 112 3.89 5.09 -0.69
C ASP A 112 5.07 4.26 -0.15
N LEU A 113 5.56 3.31 -0.94
CA LEU A 113 6.70 2.48 -0.57
C LEU A 113 8.01 3.26 -0.50
N ILE A 114 8.15 4.36 -1.24
CA ILE A 114 9.31 5.25 -1.14
C ILE A 114 9.44 5.74 0.30
N PHE A 115 8.35 6.19 0.92
CA PHE A 115 8.34 6.68 2.30
C PHE A 115 8.56 5.57 3.32
N ARG A 116 8.13 4.35 3.02
CA ARG A 116 8.34 3.18 3.90
C ARG A 116 9.78 2.69 3.86
N GLU A 117 10.39 2.66 2.67
CA GLU A 117 11.72 2.10 2.43
C GLU A 117 12.85 3.12 2.62
N ALA A 118 12.55 4.42 2.63
CA ALA A 118 13.54 5.47 2.82
C ALA A 118 14.16 5.42 4.22
N ASN A 119 15.49 5.44 4.28
CA ASN A 119 16.25 5.59 5.53
C ASN A 119 16.69 7.06 5.69
N ALA A 120 15.71 7.93 5.90
CA ALA A 120 15.92 9.37 6.02
C ALA A 120 14.79 10.02 6.86
N ASP A 121 15.04 11.22 7.39
CA ASP A 121 14.03 12.00 8.13
C ASP A 121 13.07 12.70 7.18
N ILE A 122 13.57 13.15 6.03
CA ILE A 122 12.85 13.88 4.98
C ILE A 122 12.89 13.05 3.70
N VAL A 123 11.76 12.95 3.01
CA VAL A 123 11.68 12.29 1.71
C VAL A 123 11.17 13.30 0.68
N CYS A 124 11.96 13.49 -0.37
CA CYS A 124 11.57 14.20 -1.59
C CYS A 124 11.23 13.16 -2.65
N CYS A 125 9.96 12.99 -2.95
CA CYS A 125 9.50 12.11 -4.02
C CYS A 125 9.45 12.91 -5.32
N VAL A 126 10.09 12.39 -6.36
CA VAL A 126 10.09 13.00 -7.70
C VAL A 126 9.76 11.95 -8.75
N ASP A 127 9.09 12.36 -9.83
CA ASP A 127 8.96 11.48 -10.97
C ASP A 127 10.32 11.30 -11.67
N PRO A 128 10.61 10.15 -12.28
CA PRO A 128 11.68 10.06 -13.28
C PRO A 128 11.49 11.16 -14.33
N HIS A 129 12.55 11.66 -14.94
CA HIS A 129 12.47 12.73 -15.94
C HIS A 129 12.10 14.14 -15.41
N VAL A 130 12.36 14.39 -14.12
CA VAL A 130 12.26 15.71 -13.49
C VAL A 130 13.65 16.33 -13.35
N LEU A 131 13.76 17.60 -13.63
CA LEU A 131 14.95 18.42 -13.37
C LEU A 131 14.64 19.46 -12.29
N LEU A 132 15.57 19.63 -11.37
CA LEU A 132 15.47 20.58 -10.27
C LEU A 132 16.40 21.76 -10.50
N ARG A 133 15.93 22.98 -10.24
CA ARG A 133 16.81 24.14 -10.26
C ARG A 133 17.87 24.01 -9.14
N PRO A 134 19.15 24.43 -9.40
CA PRO A 134 20.18 24.42 -8.37
C PRO A 134 19.72 25.13 -7.09
N GLY A 135 19.96 24.51 -5.93
CA GLY A 135 19.51 25.02 -4.63
C GLY A 135 18.14 24.50 -4.16
N ALA A 136 17.31 23.90 -5.02
CA ALA A 136 15.97 23.43 -4.67
C ALA A 136 15.98 22.37 -3.54
N LEU A 137 16.87 21.38 -3.61
CA LEU A 137 16.99 20.36 -2.55
C LEU A 137 17.54 20.96 -1.24
N ALA A 138 18.44 21.95 -1.33
CA ALA A 138 18.93 22.64 -0.15
C ALA A 138 17.82 23.51 0.48
N ALA A 139 16.91 24.07 -0.30
CA ALA A 139 15.74 24.81 0.22
C ALA A 139 14.79 23.88 0.97
N ILE A 140 14.51 22.67 0.43
CA ILE A 140 13.72 21.65 1.13
C ILE A 140 14.38 21.26 2.46
N ASP A 141 15.69 20.99 2.46
CA ASP A 141 16.46 20.63 3.65
C ASP A 141 16.39 21.74 4.72
N ARG A 142 16.63 23.00 4.32
CA ARG A 142 16.53 24.18 5.23
C ARG A 142 15.14 24.31 5.84
N TYR A 143 14.08 24.20 5.04
CA TYR A 143 12.71 24.33 5.50
C TYR A 143 12.43 23.40 6.69
N PHE A 144 12.80 22.13 6.58
CA PHE A 144 12.56 21.15 7.64
C PHE A 144 13.60 21.20 8.79
N VAL A 145 14.75 21.84 8.58
CA VAL A 145 15.68 22.16 9.67
C VAL A 145 15.12 23.28 10.53
N ASP A 146 14.58 24.32 9.88
CA ASP A 146 14.03 25.49 10.56
C ASP A 146 12.68 25.18 11.24
N ALA A 147 11.96 24.16 10.77
CA ALA A 147 10.71 23.69 11.31
C ALA A 147 10.77 22.17 11.63
N PRO A 148 11.46 21.75 12.71
CA PRO A 148 11.72 20.33 13.00
C PRO A 148 10.46 19.50 13.25
N ASP A 149 9.37 20.09 13.72
CA ASP A 149 8.10 19.42 14.00
C ASP A 149 7.07 19.60 12.87
N SER A 150 7.48 20.19 11.72
CA SER A 150 6.57 20.45 10.61
C SER A 150 6.03 19.16 10.01
N ARG A 151 4.71 19.14 9.81
CA ARG A 151 3.98 18.08 9.09
C ARG A 151 3.60 18.49 7.66
N ASP A 152 4.17 19.59 7.17
CA ASP A 152 3.84 20.20 5.90
C ASP A 152 4.29 19.33 4.71
N LEU A 153 3.57 19.42 3.61
CA LEU A 153 3.96 18.92 2.29
C LEU A 153 4.49 20.09 1.48
N ILE A 154 5.75 20.00 1.08
CA ILE A 154 6.42 21.02 0.27
C ILE A 154 6.37 20.62 -1.19
N GLN A 155 5.97 21.57 -2.03
CA GLN A 155 6.03 21.52 -3.48
C GLN A 155 6.65 22.82 -3.99
N GLY A 156 6.82 22.97 -5.29
CA GLY A 156 7.44 24.18 -5.84
C GLY A 156 6.90 24.55 -7.22
N PRO A 157 7.25 25.72 -7.75
CA PRO A 157 6.81 26.16 -9.06
C PRO A 157 7.25 25.19 -10.16
N LEU A 158 6.29 24.76 -10.99
CA LEU A 158 6.57 24.03 -12.23
C LEU A 158 7.02 25.01 -13.29
N LEU A 159 8.11 24.67 -13.98
CA LEU A 159 8.63 25.42 -15.12
C LEU A 159 8.24 24.74 -16.44
N GLY A 160 7.98 25.54 -17.45
CA GLY A 160 7.86 25.11 -18.84
C GLY A 160 9.20 24.85 -19.50
N ASP A 161 9.19 24.32 -20.74
CA ASP A 161 10.38 23.96 -21.49
C ASP A 161 11.32 25.19 -21.80
N ALA A 162 10.79 26.41 -21.81
CA ALA A 162 11.57 27.65 -21.93
C ALA A 162 11.98 28.22 -20.55
N LEU A 163 11.82 27.45 -19.47
CA LEU A 163 12.12 27.82 -18.09
C LEU A 163 11.28 28.98 -17.55
N GLU A 164 10.14 29.25 -18.15
CA GLU A 164 9.11 30.15 -17.60
C GLU A 164 8.24 29.47 -16.55
N PRO A 165 7.73 30.21 -15.56
CA PRO A 165 6.76 29.64 -14.61
C PRO A 165 5.48 29.18 -15.32
N LEU A 166 5.17 27.89 -15.21
CA LEU A 166 3.98 27.28 -15.80
C LEU A 166 2.83 27.17 -14.78
N GLY A 167 3.15 26.86 -13.52
CA GLY A 167 2.16 26.76 -12.46
C GLY A 167 2.78 26.67 -11.08
N THR A 168 2.05 27.17 -10.09
CA THR A 168 2.43 27.13 -8.67
C THR A 168 1.49 26.25 -7.84
N HIS A 169 0.29 25.98 -8.37
CA HIS A 169 -0.76 25.22 -7.69
C HIS A 169 -1.74 24.66 -8.72
N PHE A 170 -2.63 23.81 -8.25
CA PHE A 170 -3.86 23.48 -8.95
C PHE A 170 -5.05 24.22 -8.31
N ASP A 171 -5.86 24.84 -9.15
CA ASP A 171 -7.20 25.25 -8.78
C ASP A 171 -8.09 24.00 -8.61
N PRO A 172 -8.96 23.92 -7.57
CA PRO A 172 -9.79 22.76 -7.28
C PRO A 172 -10.98 22.64 -8.24
N THR A 173 -10.70 22.49 -9.53
CA THR A 173 -11.68 22.40 -10.61
C THR A 173 -11.42 21.18 -11.47
N TRP A 174 -12.48 20.61 -12.04
CA TRP A 174 -12.40 19.48 -12.94
C TRP A 174 -12.00 19.90 -14.36
N GLY A 175 -11.17 19.10 -15.01
CA GLY A 175 -10.80 19.27 -16.42
C GLY A 175 -10.14 18.01 -16.98
N ALA A 176 -10.57 17.55 -18.16
CA ALA A 176 -9.99 16.41 -18.87
C ALA A 176 -9.82 15.16 -18.00
N GLY A 177 -10.80 14.83 -17.15
CA GLY A 177 -10.77 13.67 -16.26
C GLY A 177 -9.80 13.78 -15.08
N MET A 178 -9.40 15.01 -14.72
CA MET A 178 -8.55 15.30 -13.55
C MET A 178 -9.21 16.36 -12.67
N TYR A 179 -9.07 16.19 -11.37
CA TYR A 179 -9.40 17.22 -10.39
C TYR A 179 -8.13 18.02 -10.07
N GLY A 180 -8.12 19.26 -10.55
CA GLY A 180 -7.00 20.18 -10.45
C GLY A 180 -6.55 20.70 -11.81
N GLN A 181 -6.57 22.01 -11.96
CA GLN A 181 -6.09 22.70 -13.14
C GLN A 181 -4.95 23.65 -12.76
N TRP A 182 -3.87 23.69 -13.56
CA TRP A 182 -2.72 24.53 -13.27
C TRP A 182 -3.10 26.01 -13.17
N GLY A 183 -2.79 26.61 -12.02
CA GLY A 183 -2.88 28.01 -11.72
C GLY A 183 -1.50 28.60 -11.41
N LEU A 184 -1.33 29.88 -11.68
CA LEU A 184 -0.11 30.64 -11.39
C LEU A 184 -0.42 31.77 -10.42
N ALA A 185 0.13 31.69 -9.20
CA ALA A 185 0.01 32.75 -8.21
C ALA A 185 0.88 33.94 -8.57
N GLU A 186 0.27 35.12 -8.79
CA GLU A 186 0.98 36.37 -8.93
C GLU A 186 1.53 36.83 -7.59
N ARG A 187 2.82 36.64 -7.37
CA ARG A 187 3.51 37.11 -6.16
C ARG A 187 4.48 38.24 -6.51
N ARG A 188 4.36 39.34 -5.80
CA ARG A 188 5.13 40.57 -6.05
C ARG A 188 5.68 41.14 -4.74
N GLY A 189 6.79 41.91 -4.84
CA GLY A 189 7.40 42.57 -3.71
C GLY A 189 8.16 41.63 -2.77
N ARG A 190 8.31 42.03 -1.51
CA ARG A 190 9.12 41.31 -0.50
C ARG A 190 8.65 39.89 -0.14
N HIS A 191 7.44 39.52 -0.53
CA HIS A 191 6.89 38.17 -0.29
C HIS A 191 7.01 37.26 -1.53
N ALA A 192 7.66 37.69 -2.58
CA ALA A 192 7.79 36.90 -3.81
C ALA A 192 8.55 35.59 -3.57
N ASP A 193 9.56 35.64 -2.68
CA ASP A 193 10.47 34.53 -2.39
C ASP A 193 10.09 33.75 -1.11
N GLU A 194 8.98 34.09 -0.44
CA GLU A 194 8.53 33.39 0.75
C GLU A 194 7.64 32.19 0.41
N PRO A 195 7.76 31.06 1.14
CA PRO A 195 6.83 29.93 1.03
C PRO A 195 5.38 30.36 1.32
N PHE A 196 4.43 29.79 0.57
CA PHE A 196 3.00 30.11 0.74
C PHE A 196 2.13 28.89 0.61
N GLU A 197 0.99 28.93 1.28
CA GLU A 197 0.01 27.82 1.27
C GLU A 197 -0.74 27.78 -0.05
N ILE A 198 -0.99 26.55 -0.54
CA ILE A 198 -1.74 26.25 -1.75
C ILE A 198 -2.78 25.16 -1.45
N GLU A 199 -3.82 25.08 -2.29
CA GLU A 199 -4.84 24.04 -2.14
C GLU A 199 -4.28 22.65 -2.49
N MET A 200 -3.63 22.55 -3.64
CA MET A 200 -3.01 21.32 -4.14
C MET A 200 -2.09 21.61 -5.33
N GLN A 201 -1.35 20.61 -5.76
CA GLN A 201 -0.51 20.67 -6.97
C GLN A 201 -0.35 19.26 -7.57
N GLY A 202 0.19 19.16 -8.78
CA GLY A 202 0.62 17.90 -9.38
C GLY A 202 1.74 17.23 -8.57
N LEU A 203 1.69 15.91 -8.43
CA LEU A 203 2.59 15.13 -7.59
C LEU A 203 3.86 14.64 -8.31
N GLY A 204 4.33 15.35 -9.32
CA GLY A 204 5.61 15.07 -9.97
C GLY A 204 6.82 15.47 -9.13
N LEU A 205 6.63 16.34 -8.14
CA LEU A 205 7.59 16.69 -7.09
C LEU A 205 6.86 17.05 -5.81
N PHE A 206 7.24 16.43 -4.70
CA PHE A 206 6.78 16.81 -3.37
C PHE A 206 7.73 16.28 -2.28
N ALA A 207 7.80 16.95 -1.16
CA ALA A 207 8.62 16.54 -0.02
C ALA A 207 7.89 16.72 1.30
N CYS A 208 8.10 15.80 2.23
CA CYS A 208 7.65 15.93 3.62
C CYS A 208 8.55 15.15 4.56
N ARG A 209 8.36 15.32 5.87
CA ARG A 209 8.96 14.38 6.83
C ARG A 209 8.38 12.99 6.63
N ARG A 210 9.24 11.99 6.69
CA ARG A 210 8.84 10.58 6.54
C ARG A 210 7.75 10.18 7.53
N GLU A 211 7.86 10.61 8.78
CA GLU A 211 6.88 10.34 9.84
C GLU A 211 5.54 11.08 9.66
N ALA A 212 5.56 12.20 8.92
CA ALA A 212 4.35 12.97 8.61
C ALA A 212 3.61 12.48 7.36
N TRP A 213 4.19 11.52 6.62
CA TRP A 213 3.59 10.98 5.41
C TRP A 213 2.24 10.31 5.70
N PRO A 214 1.13 10.79 5.12
CA PRO A 214 -0.20 10.29 5.44
C PRO A 214 -0.55 8.96 4.72
N GLY A 215 0.30 8.50 3.82
CA GLY A 215 0.07 7.33 2.98
C GLY A 215 -0.92 7.57 1.83
N ILE A 216 -0.68 6.92 0.70
CA ILE A 216 -1.65 6.79 -0.39
C ILE A 216 -2.46 5.52 -0.15
N ASN A 217 -3.76 5.55 -0.42
CA ASN A 217 -4.58 4.35 -0.30
C ASN A 217 -4.01 3.23 -1.20
N PRO A 218 -3.63 2.07 -0.62
CA PRO A 218 -3.00 0.98 -1.38
C PRO A 218 -3.91 0.34 -2.43
N ARG A 219 -5.19 0.71 -2.45
CA ARG A 219 -6.17 0.29 -3.46
C ARG A 219 -6.10 1.09 -4.75
N PHE A 220 -5.38 2.21 -4.79
CA PHE A 220 -5.16 2.95 -6.03
C PHE A 220 -4.40 2.09 -7.02
N ARG A 221 -4.87 2.06 -8.26
CA ARG A 221 -4.26 1.34 -9.38
C ARG A 221 -4.15 2.27 -10.57
N GLY A 222 -3.15 2.04 -11.41
CA GLY A 222 -2.93 2.88 -12.57
C GLY A 222 -2.57 4.31 -12.19
N PHE A 223 -3.03 5.28 -12.96
CA PHE A 223 -2.63 6.69 -12.87
C PHE A 223 -3.82 7.61 -12.57
N GLY A 224 -3.61 8.59 -11.67
CA GLY A 224 -4.53 9.69 -11.38
C GLY A 224 -5.46 9.42 -10.20
N GLY A 225 -6.00 10.49 -9.65
CA GLY A 225 -6.91 10.50 -8.50
C GLY A 225 -6.22 10.76 -7.16
N GLU A 226 -4.91 10.89 -7.14
CA GLU A 226 -4.13 11.14 -5.93
C GLU A 226 -4.01 12.62 -5.55
N GLU A 227 -4.05 13.52 -6.52
CA GLU A 227 -4.04 14.96 -6.27
C GLU A 227 -5.32 15.38 -5.52
N GLY A 228 -5.27 16.43 -4.79
CA GLY A 228 -6.37 16.85 -3.91
C GLY A 228 -6.58 15.90 -2.74
N TYR A 229 -6.78 14.61 -3.00
CA TYR A 229 -6.92 13.57 -1.98
C TYR A 229 -5.73 13.54 -1.01
N LEU A 230 -4.49 13.44 -1.52
CA LEU A 230 -3.29 13.43 -0.70
C LEU A 230 -3.12 14.73 0.08
N HIS A 231 -3.35 15.86 -0.56
CA HIS A 231 -3.26 17.18 0.05
C HIS A 231 -4.27 17.35 1.20
N GLU A 232 -5.49 16.83 1.04
CA GLU A 232 -6.48 16.80 2.12
C GLU A 232 -6.03 15.91 3.29
N LYS A 233 -5.41 14.76 3.02
CA LYS A 233 -4.87 13.91 4.09
C LYS A 233 -3.76 14.62 4.88
N VAL A 234 -2.89 15.38 4.20
CA VAL A 234 -1.88 16.20 4.88
C VAL A 234 -2.53 17.21 5.82
N ARG A 235 -3.54 17.96 5.35
CA ARG A 235 -4.28 18.92 6.19
C ARG A 235 -4.95 18.26 7.38
N ARG A 236 -5.58 17.11 7.20
CA ARG A 236 -6.19 16.32 8.30
C ARG A 236 -5.16 15.79 9.29
N GLY A 237 -3.94 15.54 8.82
CA GLY A 237 -2.80 15.20 9.66
C GLY A 237 -2.19 16.37 10.42
N GLY A 238 -2.75 17.59 10.29
CA GLY A 238 -2.28 18.82 10.92
C GLY A 238 -1.12 19.51 10.20
N GLY A 239 -0.83 19.10 8.95
CA GLY A 239 0.14 19.76 8.07
C GLY A 239 -0.52 20.76 7.12
N ARG A 240 0.29 21.54 6.45
CA ARG A 240 -0.10 22.47 5.38
C ARG A 240 0.47 21.98 4.04
N VAL A 241 -0.09 22.46 2.95
CA VAL A 241 0.45 22.25 1.61
C VAL A 241 1.09 23.55 1.15
N ILE A 242 2.40 23.52 0.92
CA ILE A 242 3.21 24.72 0.71
C ILE A 242 3.85 24.70 -0.67
N CYS A 243 3.69 25.76 -1.43
CA CYS A 243 4.54 26.06 -2.57
C CYS A 243 5.74 26.89 -2.11
N HIS A 244 6.94 26.32 -2.25
CA HIS A 244 8.19 26.99 -1.88
C HIS A 244 8.85 27.56 -3.14
N PRO A 245 9.00 28.89 -3.27
CA PRO A 245 9.48 29.54 -4.50
C PRO A 245 10.86 29.07 -4.98
N GLU A 246 11.77 28.71 -4.07
CA GLU A 246 13.11 28.21 -4.43
C GLU A 246 13.10 26.75 -4.92
N VAL A 247 11.98 26.01 -4.77
CA VAL A 247 11.88 24.60 -5.16
C VAL A 247 11.33 24.50 -6.60
N GLU A 248 11.94 25.24 -7.52
CA GLU A 248 11.53 25.20 -8.93
C GLU A 248 11.97 23.91 -9.60
N TRP A 249 11.09 23.35 -10.41
CA TRP A 249 11.29 22.09 -11.10
C TRP A 249 10.70 22.10 -12.51
N LEU A 250 11.28 21.26 -13.38
CA LEU A 250 10.84 21.07 -14.76
C LEU A 250 10.49 19.59 -14.95
N HIS A 251 9.36 19.32 -15.58
CA HIS A 251 8.87 17.99 -15.86
C HIS A 251 8.78 17.74 -17.36
N ARG A 252 9.38 16.65 -17.82
CA ARG A 252 9.30 16.26 -19.23
C ARG A 252 7.97 15.55 -19.52
N PHE A 253 6.91 16.32 -19.83
CA PHE A 253 5.60 15.77 -20.17
C PHE A 253 5.60 15.01 -21.50
N MET A 254 6.26 15.58 -22.52
CA MET A 254 6.29 15.00 -23.86
C MET A 254 7.44 14.00 -23.99
N ARG A 255 7.07 12.72 -24.11
CA ARG A 255 7.99 11.62 -24.38
C ARG A 255 7.74 11.09 -25.79
N PRO A 256 8.79 10.77 -26.59
CA PRO A 256 8.61 10.27 -27.97
C PRO A 256 7.73 9.03 -28.08
N SER A 257 7.81 8.13 -27.09
CA SER A 257 7.04 6.87 -27.03
C SER A 257 5.79 6.97 -26.18
N GLY A 258 5.44 8.16 -25.65
CA GLY A 258 4.39 8.30 -24.65
C GLY A 258 4.76 7.69 -23.28
N PRO A 259 3.82 7.63 -22.34
CA PRO A 259 4.05 6.94 -21.07
C PRO A 259 4.18 5.43 -21.32
N PRO A 260 5.09 4.74 -20.63
CA PRO A 260 5.33 3.30 -20.82
C PRO A 260 4.25 2.41 -20.20
N TYR A 261 3.25 2.99 -19.57
CA TYR A 261 2.12 2.30 -18.94
C TYR A 261 0.79 2.74 -19.53
N ARG A 262 -0.17 1.85 -19.49
CA ARG A 262 -1.55 2.16 -19.90
C ARG A 262 -2.26 2.89 -18.76
N ALA A 263 -2.79 4.07 -19.04
CA ALA A 263 -3.71 4.78 -18.17
C ALA A 263 -5.15 4.60 -18.69
N THR A 264 -6.08 4.21 -17.83
CA THR A 264 -7.50 4.02 -18.19
C THR A 264 -8.40 4.97 -17.39
N TRP A 265 -9.51 5.36 -18.01
CA TRP A 265 -10.51 6.18 -17.33
C TRP A 265 -11.18 5.42 -16.18
N GLU A 266 -11.34 4.12 -16.33
CA GLU A 266 -11.92 3.24 -15.32
C GLU A 266 -11.08 3.20 -14.04
N GLU A 267 -9.76 3.02 -14.16
CA GLU A 267 -8.84 3.03 -12.99
C GLU A 267 -8.84 4.41 -12.32
N ARG A 268 -8.82 5.48 -13.11
CA ARG A 268 -8.86 6.85 -12.58
C ARG A 268 -10.16 7.15 -11.86
N LEU A 269 -11.31 6.82 -12.45
CA LEU A 269 -12.63 6.92 -11.81
C LEU A 269 -12.64 6.16 -10.48
N ARG A 270 -12.17 4.92 -10.48
CA ARG A 270 -12.06 4.08 -9.30
C ARG A 270 -11.22 4.72 -8.21
N ASN A 271 -10.04 5.27 -8.56
CA ASN A 271 -9.15 5.93 -7.62
C ASN A 271 -9.82 7.16 -6.97
N TYR A 272 -10.48 8.01 -7.76
CA TYR A 272 -11.25 9.15 -7.21
C TYR A 272 -12.33 8.69 -6.26
N LEU A 273 -13.13 7.67 -6.63
CA LEU A 273 -14.18 7.14 -5.76
C LEU A 273 -13.63 6.60 -4.43
N ILE A 274 -12.48 5.93 -4.46
CA ILE A 274 -11.81 5.42 -3.26
C ILE A 274 -11.30 6.58 -2.40
N GLY A 275 -10.49 7.47 -3.00
CA GLY A 275 -9.83 8.56 -2.28
C GLY A 275 -10.81 9.56 -1.70
N TRP A 276 -11.81 9.97 -2.46
CA TRP A 276 -12.82 10.94 -1.99
C TRP A 276 -13.67 10.38 -0.84
N ARG A 277 -14.01 9.08 -0.89
CA ARG A 277 -14.69 8.43 0.24
C ARG A 277 -13.82 8.37 1.49
N GLU A 278 -12.53 8.04 1.33
CA GLU A 278 -11.60 8.01 2.47
C GLU A 278 -11.50 9.35 3.16
N VAL A 279 -11.45 10.44 2.38
CA VAL A 279 -11.42 11.81 2.94
C VAL A 279 -12.81 12.41 3.14
N GLY A 280 -13.89 11.63 3.02
CA GLY A 280 -15.27 12.07 3.28
C GLY A 280 -15.76 13.17 2.35
N TRP A 281 -15.24 13.26 1.12
CA TRP A 281 -15.75 14.14 0.07
C TRP A 281 -16.91 13.51 -0.68
N ASP A 282 -17.82 14.34 -1.20
CA ASP A 282 -18.96 13.86 -1.97
C ASP A 282 -18.52 13.32 -3.32
N THR A 283 -18.79 12.03 -3.57
CA THR A 283 -18.46 11.37 -4.83
C THR A 283 -19.38 11.70 -5.99
N ALA A 284 -20.50 12.40 -5.76
CA ALA A 284 -21.43 12.78 -6.84
C ALA A 284 -20.73 13.63 -7.91
N ALA A 285 -19.85 14.56 -7.51
CA ALA A 285 -19.08 15.36 -8.44
C ALA A 285 -18.11 14.53 -9.30
N VAL A 286 -17.55 13.44 -8.75
CA VAL A 286 -16.73 12.47 -9.51
C VAL A 286 -17.59 11.77 -10.56
N GLU A 287 -18.75 11.26 -10.14
CA GLU A 287 -19.66 10.52 -11.01
C GLU A 287 -20.17 11.38 -12.16
N GLU A 288 -20.56 12.63 -11.88
CA GLU A 288 -21.02 13.60 -12.89
C GLU A 288 -19.90 13.95 -13.89
N HIS A 289 -18.69 14.25 -13.39
CA HIS A 289 -17.56 14.59 -14.27
C HIS A 289 -17.17 13.43 -15.19
N PHE A 290 -17.08 12.22 -14.66
CA PHE A 290 -16.70 11.06 -15.47
C PHE A 290 -17.81 10.65 -16.46
N ALA A 291 -19.10 10.91 -16.17
CA ALA A 291 -20.15 10.77 -17.17
C ALA A 291 -19.86 11.64 -18.40
N GLN A 292 -19.47 12.90 -18.20
CA GLN A 292 -19.10 13.82 -19.30
C GLN A 292 -17.85 13.32 -20.04
N VAL A 293 -16.80 12.88 -19.32
CA VAL A 293 -15.56 12.35 -19.94
C VAL A 293 -15.86 11.14 -20.82
N PHE A 294 -16.72 10.21 -20.36
CA PHE A 294 -17.08 9.02 -21.15
C PHE A 294 -17.90 9.39 -22.39
N ASP A 295 -18.79 10.40 -22.30
CA ASP A 295 -19.52 10.92 -23.45
C ASP A 295 -18.57 11.57 -24.47
N GLU A 296 -17.62 12.39 -24.04
CA GLU A 296 -16.63 13.06 -24.90
C GLU A 296 -15.75 12.08 -25.68
N VAL A 297 -15.40 10.92 -25.07
CA VAL A 297 -14.60 9.88 -25.75
C VAL A 297 -15.47 8.87 -26.53
N GLY A 298 -16.77 9.10 -26.65
CA GLY A 298 -17.70 8.26 -27.39
C GLY A 298 -18.01 6.90 -26.72
N ALA A 299 -17.84 6.81 -25.41
CA ALA A 299 -18.06 5.60 -24.60
C ALA A 299 -19.19 5.76 -23.56
N GLY A 300 -20.04 6.78 -23.69
CA GLY A 300 -21.09 7.12 -22.71
C GLY A 300 -22.09 6.00 -22.45
N GLU A 301 -22.41 5.19 -23.48
CA GLU A 301 -23.29 4.02 -23.32
C GLU A 301 -22.76 2.97 -22.33
N ASN A 302 -21.44 2.89 -22.16
CA ASN A 302 -20.78 1.95 -21.27
C ASN A 302 -20.61 2.49 -19.84
N TYR A 303 -20.75 3.82 -19.67
CA TYR A 303 -20.47 4.47 -18.39
C TYR A 303 -21.25 3.89 -17.20
N PRO A 304 -22.58 3.62 -17.27
CA PRO A 304 -23.31 3.05 -16.15
C PRO A 304 -22.72 1.71 -15.66
N GLN A 305 -22.22 0.88 -16.57
CA GLN A 305 -21.61 -0.41 -16.24
C GLN A 305 -20.24 -0.22 -15.61
N VAL A 306 -19.44 0.68 -16.17
CA VAL A 306 -18.12 1.06 -15.63
C VAL A 306 -18.26 1.66 -14.23
N LEU A 307 -19.20 2.60 -14.04
CA LEU A 307 -19.48 3.20 -12.73
C LEU A 307 -19.92 2.14 -11.72
N ALA A 308 -20.86 1.27 -12.07
CA ALA A 308 -21.31 0.21 -11.18
C ALA A 308 -20.19 -0.74 -10.77
N ARG A 309 -19.26 -1.03 -11.68
CA ARG A 309 -18.05 -1.81 -11.38
C ARG A 309 -17.11 -1.05 -10.46
N ALA A 310 -16.77 0.21 -10.78
CA ALA A 310 -15.89 1.05 -9.97
C ALA A 310 -16.44 1.25 -8.55
N LEU A 311 -17.75 1.45 -8.40
CA LEU A 311 -18.41 1.53 -7.09
C LEU A 311 -18.29 0.24 -6.28
N ARG A 312 -18.47 -0.93 -6.91
CA ARG A 312 -18.28 -2.22 -6.24
C ARG A 312 -16.82 -2.41 -5.81
N GLU A 313 -15.87 -2.07 -6.68
CA GLU A 313 -14.44 -2.16 -6.38
C GLU A 313 -14.02 -1.12 -5.33
N ALA A 314 -14.63 0.05 -5.31
CA ALA A 314 -14.35 1.08 -4.31
C ALA A 314 -14.75 0.65 -2.89
N THR A 315 -15.66 -0.30 -2.73
CA THR A 315 -16.04 -0.85 -1.44
C THR A 315 -15.26 -2.14 -1.16
N ASN A 316 -14.18 -2.09 -0.36
CA ASN A 316 -13.46 -3.30 0.03
C ASN A 316 -14.36 -4.15 0.95
N PRO A 317 -14.58 -5.44 0.65
CA PRO A 317 -15.45 -6.28 1.48
C PRO A 317 -14.90 -6.48 2.91
N LEU A 318 -13.59 -6.37 3.11
CA LEU A 318 -12.98 -6.45 4.44
C LEU A 318 -13.24 -5.20 5.31
N SER A 319 -13.74 -4.11 4.72
CA SER A 319 -14.26 -2.95 5.47
C SER A 319 -15.58 -3.24 6.20
N PHE A 320 -16.16 -4.42 6.01
CA PHE A 320 -17.25 -4.93 6.84
C PHE A 320 -16.84 -5.07 8.30
N PHE A 321 -15.56 -5.36 8.58
CA PHE A 321 -15.04 -5.44 9.93
C PHE A 321 -14.65 -4.05 10.43
N ASP A 322 -15.09 -3.68 11.66
CA ASP A 322 -14.80 -2.36 12.24
C ASP A 322 -13.30 -2.15 12.49
N GLY A 323 -12.57 -3.25 12.73
CA GLY A 323 -11.12 -3.22 12.83
C GLY A 323 -10.49 -4.55 12.48
N ILE A 324 -9.23 -4.50 12.09
CA ILE A 324 -8.41 -5.66 11.74
C ILE A 324 -7.13 -5.61 12.56
N PHE A 325 -6.93 -6.57 13.45
CA PHE A 325 -5.66 -6.76 14.15
C PHE A 325 -4.81 -7.81 13.46
N CYS A 326 -3.51 -7.55 13.32
CA CYS A 326 -2.54 -8.57 12.95
C CYS A 326 -1.58 -8.81 14.11
N LEU A 327 -1.62 -10.03 14.65
CA LEU A 327 -0.76 -10.46 15.74
C LEU A 327 0.65 -10.74 15.25
N ASN A 328 1.66 -10.08 15.85
CA ASN A 328 3.05 -10.25 15.49
C ASN A 328 3.97 -9.96 16.68
N LEU A 329 5.00 -10.79 16.88
CA LEU A 329 6.05 -10.57 17.89
C LEU A 329 6.96 -9.40 17.50
N ASP A 330 7.39 -8.59 18.47
CA ASP A 330 8.19 -7.39 18.22
C ASP A 330 9.53 -7.72 17.53
N GLU A 331 10.12 -8.85 17.83
CA GLU A 331 11.39 -9.32 17.24
C GLU A 331 11.20 -9.88 15.81
N GLN A 332 9.98 -10.22 15.41
CA GLN A 332 9.68 -10.84 14.10
C GLN A 332 9.40 -9.78 13.02
N THR A 333 10.35 -8.88 12.81
CA THR A 333 10.22 -7.74 11.87
C THR A 333 10.12 -8.19 10.41
N GLU A 334 10.80 -9.28 10.02
CA GLU A 334 10.71 -9.85 8.67
C GLU A 334 9.32 -10.43 8.41
N ARG A 335 8.77 -11.19 9.37
CA ARG A 335 7.39 -11.72 9.28
C ARG A 335 6.37 -10.58 9.18
N TRP A 336 6.55 -9.51 9.96
CA TRP A 336 5.71 -8.33 9.86
C TRP A 336 5.79 -7.67 8.48
N THR A 337 6.99 -7.56 7.91
CA THR A 337 7.19 -7.02 6.56
C THR A 337 6.50 -7.88 5.49
N ALA A 338 6.60 -9.20 5.60
CA ALA A 338 5.90 -10.13 4.72
C ALA A 338 4.37 -10.05 4.88
N ALA A 339 3.87 -9.97 6.13
CA ALA A 339 2.45 -9.80 6.40
C ALA A 339 1.90 -8.51 5.78
N ARG A 340 2.61 -7.38 5.90
CA ARG A 340 2.19 -6.11 5.27
C ARG A 340 2.04 -6.23 3.76
N ARG A 341 2.93 -6.94 3.06
CA ARG A 341 2.80 -7.18 1.60
C ARG A 341 1.50 -7.94 1.27
N ARG A 342 1.13 -8.94 2.09
CA ARG A 342 -0.12 -9.68 1.93
C ARG A 342 -1.35 -8.81 2.26
N HIS A 343 -1.24 -7.94 3.27
CA HIS A 343 -2.29 -6.95 3.56
C HIS A 343 -2.44 -5.94 2.41
N ASP A 344 -1.35 -5.53 1.76
CA ASP A 344 -1.38 -4.66 0.59
C ASP A 344 -2.01 -5.38 -0.62
N PHE A 345 -1.74 -6.69 -0.78
CA PHE A 345 -2.41 -7.52 -1.78
C PHE A 345 -3.94 -7.57 -1.58
N LEU A 346 -4.40 -7.70 -0.33
CA LEU A 346 -5.81 -7.62 0.04
C LEU A 346 -6.37 -6.20 0.04
N GLU A 347 -5.53 -5.20 -0.22
CA GLU A 347 -5.91 -3.79 -0.18
C GLU A 347 -6.42 -3.32 1.21
N ILE A 348 -5.90 -3.90 2.29
CA ILE A 348 -6.27 -3.58 3.68
C ILE A 348 -5.11 -3.04 4.53
N GLY A 349 -3.91 -2.86 3.99
CA GLY A 349 -2.75 -2.41 4.75
C GLY A 349 -2.99 -1.12 5.55
N TRP A 350 -3.87 -0.24 5.08
CA TRP A 350 -4.30 0.99 5.76
C TRP A 350 -5.24 0.74 6.96
N GLN A 351 -5.94 -0.40 6.99
CA GLN A 351 -6.93 -0.76 8.02
C GLN A 351 -6.36 -1.71 9.06
N VAL A 352 -5.26 -2.41 8.74
CA VAL A 352 -4.66 -3.39 9.65
C VAL A 352 -3.81 -2.70 10.69
N GLU A 353 -4.15 -2.91 11.96
CA GLU A 353 -3.34 -2.50 13.10
C GLU A 353 -2.48 -3.68 13.58
N ARG A 354 -1.16 -3.46 13.65
CA ARG A 354 -0.26 -4.42 14.27
C ARG A 354 -0.53 -4.51 15.76
N PHE A 355 -0.79 -5.70 16.25
CA PHE A 355 -0.95 -5.97 17.66
C PHE A 355 0.27 -6.72 18.20
N ALA A 356 0.98 -6.13 19.15
CA ALA A 356 2.18 -6.74 19.72
C ALA A 356 1.83 -8.03 20.46
N ALA A 357 2.36 -9.15 19.99
CA ALA A 357 2.17 -10.45 20.59
C ALA A 357 2.96 -10.60 21.89
N VAL A 358 2.42 -11.30 22.86
CA VAL A 358 3.11 -11.64 24.10
C VAL A 358 4.06 -12.81 23.84
N GLN A 359 5.35 -12.57 24.03
CA GLN A 359 6.36 -13.60 23.89
C GLN A 359 6.44 -14.47 25.15
N THR A 360 6.31 -15.77 24.98
CA THR A 360 6.48 -16.80 26.03
C THR A 360 7.21 -18.00 25.43
N PRO A 361 8.56 -17.95 25.33
CA PRO A 361 9.35 -18.96 24.63
C PRO A 361 9.15 -20.38 25.18
N GLU A 362 8.92 -20.50 26.47
CA GLU A 362 8.68 -21.77 27.17
C GLU A 362 7.32 -22.42 26.81
N ASN A 363 6.34 -21.60 26.40
CA ASN A 363 5.02 -22.07 25.97
C ASN A 363 4.36 -21.06 25.01
N PRO A 364 4.54 -21.19 23.67
CA PRO A 364 3.96 -20.28 22.69
C PRO A 364 2.43 -20.15 22.78
N HIS A 365 1.72 -21.23 23.16
CA HIS A 365 0.27 -21.21 23.32
C HIS A 365 -0.19 -20.26 24.43
N ARG A 366 0.64 -20.10 25.46
CA ARG A 366 0.41 -19.16 26.56
C ARG A 366 0.39 -17.72 26.03
N GLY A 367 1.42 -17.33 25.30
CA GLY A 367 1.54 -15.98 24.71
C GLY A 367 0.42 -15.69 23.70
N CYS A 368 0.06 -16.69 22.88
CA CYS A 368 -1.04 -16.58 21.93
C CYS A 368 -2.38 -16.33 22.66
N ALA A 369 -2.70 -17.09 23.70
CA ALA A 369 -3.95 -16.96 24.45
C ALA A 369 -4.05 -15.60 25.19
N ILE A 370 -2.95 -15.11 25.77
CA ILE A 370 -2.89 -13.78 26.39
C ILE A 370 -3.14 -12.69 25.33
N SER A 371 -2.46 -12.78 24.20
CA SER A 371 -2.58 -11.82 23.11
C SER A 371 -3.98 -11.80 22.53
N PHE A 372 -4.57 -12.97 22.28
CA PHE A 372 -5.93 -13.11 21.78
C PHE A 372 -6.94 -12.45 22.75
N ARG A 373 -6.85 -12.74 24.04
CA ARG A 373 -7.69 -12.12 25.06
C ARG A 373 -7.55 -10.60 25.06
N ARG A 374 -6.32 -10.08 24.95
CA ARG A 374 -6.06 -8.62 24.91
C ARG A 374 -6.66 -7.98 23.67
N MET A 375 -6.59 -8.62 22.49
CA MET A 375 -7.23 -8.14 21.26
C MET A 375 -8.75 -8.04 21.42
N ILE A 376 -9.38 -9.06 22.00
CA ILE A 376 -10.84 -9.04 22.24
C ILE A 376 -11.24 -7.96 23.25
N ALA A 377 -10.46 -7.77 24.31
CA ALA A 377 -10.70 -6.72 25.29
C ALA A 377 -10.58 -5.32 24.66
N GLU A 378 -9.60 -5.14 23.76
CA GLU A 378 -9.40 -3.88 23.05
C GLU A 378 -10.52 -3.63 22.03
N ALA A 379 -10.94 -4.64 21.25
CA ALA A 379 -12.08 -4.53 20.35
C ALA A 379 -13.37 -4.14 21.10
N LYS A 380 -13.61 -4.77 22.26
CA LYS A 380 -14.74 -4.41 23.13
C LYS A 380 -14.63 -2.98 23.65
N ARG A 381 -13.44 -2.54 24.11
CA ARG A 381 -13.20 -1.18 24.60
C ARG A 381 -13.47 -0.14 23.51
N ARG A 382 -13.15 -0.46 22.26
CA ARG A 382 -13.40 0.41 21.08
C ARG A 382 -14.87 0.38 20.62
N GLY A 383 -15.69 -0.50 21.17
CA GLY A 383 -17.11 -0.65 20.79
C GLY A 383 -17.30 -1.26 19.40
N TRP A 384 -16.33 -2.03 18.90
CA TRP A 384 -16.41 -2.69 17.60
C TRP A 384 -17.44 -3.81 17.61
N ALA A 385 -18.31 -3.83 16.61
CA ALA A 385 -19.28 -4.91 16.42
C ALA A 385 -18.59 -6.18 15.89
N HIS A 386 -17.54 -6.00 15.05
CA HIS A 386 -16.80 -7.10 14.47
C HIS A 386 -15.31 -6.77 14.45
N VAL A 387 -14.47 -7.69 14.93
CA VAL A 387 -13.01 -7.60 14.77
C VAL A 387 -12.52 -8.78 13.95
N LEU A 388 -11.69 -8.52 12.92
CA LEU A 388 -10.94 -9.56 12.23
C LEU A 388 -9.55 -9.67 12.85
N VAL A 389 -9.19 -10.88 13.27
CA VAL A 389 -7.85 -11.22 13.78
C VAL A 389 -7.10 -11.97 12.70
N LEU A 390 -5.89 -11.51 12.39
CA LEU A 390 -4.95 -12.15 11.49
C LEU A 390 -3.67 -12.52 12.25
N GLU A 391 -3.03 -13.62 11.89
CA GLU A 391 -1.65 -13.91 12.28
C GLU A 391 -0.70 -13.45 11.18
N ASP A 392 0.55 -13.17 11.55
CA ASP A 392 1.54 -12.57 10.65
C ASP A 392 2.07 -13.54 9.56
N ASP A 393 1.65 -14.80 9.58
CA ASP A 393 1.93 -15.82 8.57
C ASP A 393 0.68 -16.24 7.74
N ALA A 394 -0.47 -15.61 7.97
CA ALA A 394 -1.64 -15.87 7.15
C ALA A 394 -1.37 -15.54 5.67
N VAL A 395 -1.64 -16.48 4.77
CA VAL A 395 -1.56 -16.36 3.31
C VAL A 395 -2.96 -16.45 2.70
N PHE A 396 -3.17 -15.87 1.52
CA PHE A 396 -4.49 -15.70 0.93
C PHE A 396 -4.51 -16.12 -0.54
N ILE A 397 -5.65 -16.61 -1.02
CA ILE A 397 -5.85 -16.93 -2.44
C ILE A 397 -6.25 -15.69 -3.25
N ASP A 398 -6.05 -15.73 -4.56
CA ASP A 398 -6.36 -14.61 -5.48
C ASP A 398 -7.82 -14.17 -5.41
N ASP A 399 -8.74 -15.11 -5.24
CA ASP A 399 -10.20 -14.86 -5.20
C ASP A 399 -10.70 -14.38 -3.83
N THR A 400 -9.81 -14.14 -2.85
CA THR A 400 -10.18 -13.76 -1.48
C THR A 400 -11.21 -12.64 -1.42
N LEU A 401 -10.94 -11.52 -2.11
CA LEU A 401 -11.86 -10.37 -2.07
C LEU A 401 -13.21 -10.66 -2.73
N ALA A 402 -13.27 -11.50 -3.75
CA ALA A 402 -14.51 -11.88 -4.41
C ALA A 402 -15.38 -12.75 -3.47
N ILE A 403 -14.78 -13.75 -2.85
CA ILE A 403 -15.46 -14.68 -1.93
C ILE A 403 -15.91 -13.96 -0.67
N VAL A 404 -15.03 -13.14 -0.06
CA VAL A 404 -15.38 -12.35 1.14
C VAL A 404 -16.46 -11.32 0.83
N ARG A 405 -16.49 -10.74 -0.39
CA ARG A 405 -17.58 -9.84 -0.82
C ARG A 405 -18.93 -10.52 -0.77
N GLN A 406 -19.02 -11.73 -1.29
CA GLN A 406 -20.26 -12.50 -1.22
C GLN A 406 -20.60 -12.88 0.22
N ALA A 407 -19.63 -13.38 0.98
CA ALA A 407 -19.82 -13.75 2.38
C ALA A 407 -20.33 -12.56 3.23
N THR A 408 -19.72 -11.37 3.10
CA THR A 408 -20.12 -10.18 3.89
C THR A 408 -21.49 -9.61 3.51
N GLN A 409 -21.99 -9.91 2.33
CA GLN A 409 -23.39 -9.60 1.94
C GLN A 409 -24.40 -10.52 2.61
N GLU A 410 -23.99 -11.75 2.94
CA GLU A 410 -24.84 -12.79 3.54
C GLU A 410 -24.80 -12.75 5.08
N LEU A 411 -23.63 -12.47 5.68
CA LEU A 411 -23.41 -12.45 7.14
C LEU A 411 -24.44 -11.66 7.96
N PRO A 412 -24.93 -10.47 7.54
CA PRO A 412 -25.92 -9.72 8.31
C PRO A 412 -27.28 -10.43 8.49
N ARG A 413 -27.53 -11.48 7.70
CA ARG A 413 -28.79 -12.26 7.73
C ARG A 413 -28.64 -13.60 8.46
N ILE A 414 -27.43 -13.91 8.91
CA ILE A 414 -27.07 -15.19 9.53
C ILE A 414 -26.61 -14.93 10.95
N GLU A 415 -27.03 -15.76 11.87
CA GLU A 415 -26.51 -15.72 13.24
C GLU A 415 -25.13 -16.37 13.29
N TRP A 416 -24.11 -15.60 13.76
CA TRP A 416 -22.74 -16.06 13.93
C TRP A 416 -22.05 -15.34 15.09
N ASP A 417 -21.10 -16.03 15.70
CA ASP A 417 -20.20 -15.54 16.74
C ASP A 417 -18.76 -15.48 16.24
N LEU A 418 -18.39 -16.47 15.41
CA LEU A 418 -17.07 -16.62 14.80
C LEU A 418 -17.22 -16.82 13.30
N PHE A 419 -16.38 -16.14 12.52
CA PHE A 419 -16.33 -16.30 11.07
C PHE A 419 -14.88 -16.50 10.61
N TYR A 420 -14.58 -17.72 10.14
CA TYR A 420 -13.26 -18.10 9.68
C TYR A 420 -13.09 -17.84 8.18
N LEU A 421 -12.06 -17.06 7.81
CA LEU A 421 -11.59 -16.95 6.43
C LEU A 421 -10.74 -18.17 6.08
N GLY A 422 -10.08 -18.77 7.08
CA GLY A 422 -9.30 -19.97 6.98
C GLY A 422 -9.05 -20.60 8.34
N ALA A 423 -8.97 -21.94 8.38
CA ALA A 423 -8.71 -22.73 9.57
C ALA A 423 -8.24 -24.12 9.19
N CYS A 424 -7.67 -24.87 10.14
CA CYS A 424 -7.36 -26.27 9.97
C CYS A 424 -8.64 -27.11 10.22
N VAL A 425 -9.09 -27.85 9.19
CA VAL A 425 -10.41 -28.51 9.13
C VAL A 425 -10.36 -30.02 9.42
N TRP A 426 -9.17 -30.63 9.49
CA TRP A 426 -8.99 -32.05 9.86
C TRP A 426 -9.94 -33.02 9.14
N SER A 427 -10.00 -32.97 7.79
CA SER A 427 -10.85 -33.86 6.96
C SER A 427 -12.37 -33.80 7.21
N GLN A 428 -12.87 -32.81 7.93
CA GLN A 428 -14.32 -32.64 8.15
C GLN A 428 -14.96 -31.91 6.96
N GLN A 429 -16.14 -32.40 6.56
CA GLN A 429 -16.99 -31.66 5.61
C GLN A 429 -18.09 -30.93 6.35
N PHE A 430 -18.24 -29.64 6.09
CA PHE A 430 -19.27 -28.82 6.71
C PHE A 430 -20.43 -28.56 5.74
N PRO A 431 -21.69 -28.54 6.26
CA PRO A 431 -22.83 -28.20 5.41
C PRO A 431 -22.80 -26.72 5.01
N LEU A 432 -23.16 -26.46 3.74
CA LEU A 432 -23.40 -25.09 3.30
C LEU A 432 -24.52 -24.45 4.12
N VAL A 433 -24.39 -23.16 4.37
CA VAL A 433 -25.50 -22.35 4.87
C VAL A 433 -26.60 -22.33 3.80
N PRO A 434 -27.87 -22.57 4.13
CA PRO A 434 -28.95 -22.54 3.15
C PRO A 434 -28.98 -21.23 2.36
N GLY A 435 -28.89 -21.35 1.03
CA GLY A 435 -28.88 -20.19 0.12
C GLY A 435 -27.51 -19.55 -0.12
N SER A 436 -26.46 -20.05 0.54
CA SER A 436 -25.08 -19.60 0.30
C SER A 436 -24.33 -20.59 -0.59
N SER A 437 -23.38 -20.05 -1.38
CA SER A 437 -22.41 -20.85 -2.12
C SER A 437 -20.97 -20.69 -1.58
N VAL A 438 -20.78 -19.79 -0.59
CA VAL A 438 -19.46 -19.43 -0.07
C VAL A 438 -19.35 -19.55 1.46
N LEU A 439 -20.44 -19.89 2.17
CA LEU A 439 -20.45 -20.04 3.61
C LEU A 439 -20.87 -21.46 4.02
N GLN A 440 -20.10 -22.03 4.93
CA GLN A 440 -20.41 -23.31 5.59
C GLN A 440 -20.58 -23.10 7.10
N ARG A 441 -21.46 -23.92 7.74
CA ARG A 441 -21.54 -23.99 9.19
C ARG A 441 -20.40 -24.84 9.72
N CYS A 442 -19.56 -24.23 10.55
CA CYS A 442 -18.36 -24.86 11.08
C CYS A 442 -18.69 -25.69 12.34
N GLY A 443 -18.31 -26.95 12.34
CA GLY A 443 -18.53 -27.89 13.47
C GLY A 443 -17.37 -27.96 14.48
N GLY A 444 -16.36 -27.11 14.33
CA GLY A 444 -15.18 -27.06 15.18
C GLY A 444 -13.89 -27.22 14.38
N VAL A 445 -13.05 -26.18 14.39
CA VAL A 445 -11.78 -26.07 13.67
C VAL A 445 -10.69 -25.61 14.61
N THR A 446 -9.44 -25.76 14.20
CA THR A 446 -8.28 -25.23 14.91
C THR A 446 -7.61 -24.14 14.10
N CYS A 447 -6.60 -23.49 14.68
CA CYS A 447 -5.90 -22.31 14.19
C CYS A 447 -6.77 -21.03 14.23
N THR A 448 -6.10 -19.92 14.45
CA THR A 448 -6.70 -18.58 14.58
C THR A 448 -6.09 -17.58 13.59
N HIS A 449 -5.43 -18.11 12.52
CA HIS A 449 -4.66 -17.28 11.60
C HIS A 449 -5.49 -16.26 10.81
N ALA A 450 -6.81 -16.51 10.63
CA ALA A 450 -7.71 -15.57 9.98
C ALA A 450 -9.16 -15.81 10.45
N VAL A 451 -9.54 -15.19 11.56
CA VAL A 451 -10.87 -15.36 12.18
C VAL A 451 -11.47 -14.01 12.59
N ALA A 452 -12.71 -13.78 12.21
CA ALA A 452 -13.48 -12.64 12.70
C ALA A 452 -14.34 -13.06 13.91
N ILE A 453 -14.42 -12.16 14.88
CA ILE A 453 -15.19 -12.34 16.11
C ILE A 453 -16.26 -11.25 16.20
N HIS A 454 -17.52 -11.68 16.39
CA HIS A 454 -18.63 -10.78 16.61
C HIS A 454 -18.69 -10.33 18.08
N SER A 455 -19.10 -9.09 18.35
CA SER A 455 -19.21 -8.50 19.69
C SER A 455 -20.07 -9.33 20.66
N ARG A 456 -21.01 -10.13 20.16
CA ARG A 456 -21.81 -11.07 20.94
C ARG A 456 -20.97 -12.10 21.70
N ALA A 457 -19.79 -12.48 21.15
CA ALA A 457 -18.88 -13.44 21.75
C ALA A 457 -17.90 -12.82 22.75
N TYR A 458 -17.69 -11.48 22.72
CA TYR A 458 -16.65 -10.84 23.50
C TYR A 458 -16.76 -11.11 25.01
N ASP A 459 -17.95 -10.90 25.59
CA ASP A 459 -18.15 -11.06 27.02
C ASP A 459 -17.91 -12.51 27.45
N ARG A 460 -18.36 -13.46 26.64
CA ARG A 460 -18.15 -14.87 26.92
C ARG A 460 -16.69 -15.26 26.85
N ILE A 461 -15.97 -14.83 25.81
CA ILE A 461 -14.53 -15.09 25.65
C ILE A 461 -13.74 -14.47 26.81
N LEU A 462 -14.05 -13.23 27.20
CA LEU A 462 -13.37 -12.54 28.29
C LEU A 462 -13.66 -13.11 29.68
N ALA A 463 -14.84 -13.71 29.84
CA ALA A 463 -15.21 -14.43 31.08
C ALA A 463 -14.57 -15.83 31.16
N ASP A 464 -14.52 -16.54 30.02
CA ASP A 464 -13.97 -17.89 29.97
C ASP A 464 -12.44 -17.93 29.99
N ILE A 465 -11.78 -16.97 29.36
CA ILE A 465 -10.30 -16.81 29.39
C ILE A 465 -9.95 -15.80 30.49
N PRO A 466 -9.44 -16.22 31.65
CA PRO A 466 -9.11 -15.30 32.74
C PRO A 466 -7.97 -14.34 32.40
N PRO A 467 -7.83 -13.21 33.09
CA PRO A 467 -6.60 -12.42 33.02
C PRO A 467 -5.41 -13.21 33.57
N GLU A 468 -4.20 -12.78 33.20
CA GLU A 468 -2.95 -13.41 33.65
C GLU A 468 -2.91 -13.58 35.18
N GLY A 469 -2.56 -14.79 35.63
CA GLY A 469 -2.53 -15.18 37.04
C GLY A 469 -2.78 -16.69 37.21
N GLU A 470 -2.97 -17.14 38.43
CA GLU A 470 -3.16 -18.56 38.74
C GLU A 470 -4.39 -19.18 38.04
N GLU A 471 -5.45 -18.41 37.86
CA GLU A 471 -6.65 -18.85 37.16
C GLU A 471 -6.39 -19.06 35.67
N PHE A 472 -5.57 -18.19 35.06
CA PHE A 472 -5.16 -18.36 33.69
C PHE A 472 -4.30 -19.61 33.49
N GLU A 473 -3.37 -19.88 34.38
CA GLU A 473 -2.53 -21.09 34.29
C GLU A 473 -3.37 -22.36 34.43
N ARG A 474 -4.40 -22.36 35.28
CA ARG A 474 -5.36 -23.47 35.38
C ARG A 474 -6.17 -23.62 34.10
N TRP A 475 -6.64 -22.50 33.54
CA TRP A 475 -7.34 -22.48 32.26
C TRP A 475 -6.46 -23.04 31.14
N LEU A 476 -5.20 -22.61 31.06
CA LEU A 476 -4.23 -23.07 30.05
C LEU A 476 -3.98 -24.59 30.21
N GLY A 477 -3.89 -25.09 31.41
CA GLY A 477 -3.78 -26.52 31.70
C GLY A 477 -4.97 -27.35 31.22
N GLU A 478 -6.18 -26.79 31.26
CA GLU A 478 -7.41 -27.43 30.79
C GLU A 478 -7.61 -27.34 29.27
N TRP A 479 -7.38 -26.15 28.71
CA TRP A 479 -7.74 -25.83 27.32
C TRP A 479 -6.56 -25.93 26.34
N VAL A 480 -5.34 -25.91 26.83
CA VAL A 480 -4.08 -26.03 26.11
C VAL A 480 -3.76 -24.80 25.26
N ALA A 481 -4.71 -24.31 24.46
CA ALA A 481 -4.54 -23.18 23.55
C ALA A 481 -5.87 -22.48 23.28
N CYS A 482 -5.83 -21.24 22.78
CA CYS A 482 -7.03 -20.47 22.46
C CYS A 482 -7.85 -21.09 21.33
N ASP A 483 -7.21 -21.69 20.33
CA ASP A 483 -7.89 -22.36 19.22
C ASP A 483 -8.60 -23.65 19.68
N GLN A 484 -8.01 -24.41 20.63
CA GLN A 484 -8.64 -25.57 21.23
C GLN A 484 -9.86 -25.19 22.11
N TYR A 485 -9.77 -24.06 22.81
CA TYR A 485 -10.90 -23.47 23.51
C TYR A 485 -12.03 -23.13 22.52
N LEU A 486 -11.75 -22.38 21.46
CA LEU A 486 -12.75 -22.02 20.46
C LEU A 486 -13.35 -23.24 19.79
N ARG A 487 -12.54 -24.23 19.41
CA ARG A 487 -13.01 -25.50 18.83
C ARG A 487 -14.02 -26.22 19.74
N ARG A 488 -13.72 -26.35 21.03
CA ARG A 488 -14.62 -27.00 21.98
C ARG A 488 -15.91 -26.21 22.15
N ARG A 489 -15.84 -24.88 22.21
CA ARG A 489 -17.01 -23.99 22.32
C ARG A 489 -17.89 -23.97 21.06
N ILE A 490 -17.32 -24.21 19.90
CA ILE A 490 -18.10 -24.45 18.67
C ILE A 490 -18.76 -25.83 18.73
N THR A 491 -18.01 -26.85 19.13
CA THR A 491 -18.51 -28.23 19.17
C THR A 491 -19.64 -28.44 20.20
N ASP A 492 -19.59 -27.75 21.34
CA ASP A 492 -20.63 -27.81 22.37
C ASP A 492 -21.83 -26.88 22.09
N GLY A 493 -21.79 -26.12 20.99
CA GLY A 493 -22.86 -25.21 20.58
C GLY A 493 -22.85 -23.86 21.28
N THR A 494 -21.81 -23.54 22.08
CA THR A 494 -21.69 -22.26 22.77
C THR A 494 -21.49 -21.11 21.74
N PHE A 495 -20.71 -21.36 20.69
CA PHE A 495 -20.50 -20.40 19.58
C PHE A 495 -21.05 -20.94 18.28
N ALA A 496 -21.80 -20.09 17.56
CA ALA A 496 -22.17 -20.30 16.18
C ALA A 496 -21.01 -19.89 15.28
N ALA A 497 -20.42 -20.83 14.55
CA ALA A 497 -19.27 -20.56 13.69
C ALA A 497 -19.57 -20.79 12.22
N LEU A 498 -18.99 -19.93 11.38
CA LEU A 498 -19.02 -20.00 9.92
C LEU A 498 -17.59 -20.06 9.37
N ILE A 499 -17.43 -20.65 8.19
CA ILE A 499 -16.16 -20.69 7.45
C ILE A 499 -16.42 -20.49 5.97
N THR A 500 -15.48 -19.86 5.28
CA THR A 500 -15.56 -19.69 3.81
C THR A 500 -15.32 -21.02 3.08
N THR A 501 -15.97 -21.16 1.93
CA THR A 501 -15.71 -22.26 0.99
C THR A 501 -15.62 -21.69 -0.45
N PRO A 502 -14.48 -21.83 -1.15
CA PRO A 502 -13.22 -22.37 -0.63
C PRO A 502 -12.68 -21.55 0.55
N ARG A 503 -11.80 -22.14 1.34
CA ARG A 503 -11.04 -21.41 2.37
C ARG A 503 -10.17 -20.35 1.68
N VAL A 504 -10.27 -19.10 2.11
CA VAL A 504 -9.55 -18.00 1.47
C VAL A 504 -8.24 -17.65 2.16
N ALA A 505 -8.02 -18.21 3.37
CA ALA A 505 -6.78 -18.03 4.11
C ALA A 505 -6.21 -19.37 4.59
N SER A 506 -4.87 -19.45 4.68
CA SER A 506 -4.13 -20.60 5.22
C SER A 506 -2.84 -20.14 5.90
N GLN A 507 -2.01 -21.09 6.34
CA GLN A 507 -0.66 -20.84 6.84
C GLN A 507 0.33 -21.69 6.04
N PRO A 508 1.55 -21.20 5.72
CA PRO A 508 2.54 -21.97 4.94
C PRO A 508 2.89 -23.33 5.57
N ALA A 509 2.93 -23.39 6.90
CA ALA A 509 3.18 -24.64 7.62
C ALA A 509 2.09 -25.70 7.40
N LEU A 510 0.84 -25.31 7.15
CA LEU A 510 -0.28 -26.21 6.90
C LEU A 510 -0.31 -26.69 5.44
N LEU A 511 0.17 -25.88 4.51
CA LEU A 511 0.24 -26.23 3.08
C LEU A 511 1.23 -27.37 2.77
N SER A 512 2.14 -27.66 3.71
CA SER A 512 3.13 -28.75 3.57
C SER A 512 2.69 -30.10 4.16
N PHE A 513 1.54 -30.20 4.83
CA PHE A 513 1.13 -31.38 5.57
C PHE A 513 0.00 -32.20 4.96
N ASP A 514 -0.75 -31.65 4.01
CA ASP A 514 -1.87 -32.36 3.36
C ASP A 514 -1.56 -32.60 1.88
N GLU A 515 -1.37 -33.88 1.46
CA GLU A 515 -1.22 -34.25 0.04
C GLU A 515 -2.45 -33.84 -0.80
N ALA A 516 -3.62 -33.70 -0.18
CA ALA A 516 -4.83 -33.17 -0.82
C ALA A 516 -4.83 -31.65 -1.02
N ASP A 517 -4.04 -30.91 -0.22
CA ASP A 517 -3.91 -29.46 -0.31
C ASP A 517 -2.74 -29.02 -1.21
N LEU A 518 -1.91 -29.92 -1.75
CA LEU A 518 -0.84 -29.57 -2.67
C LEU A 518 -1.36 -28.96 -3.98
N ASP A 519 -2.50 -29.45 -4.48
CA ASP A 519 -3.21 -28.85 -5.62
C ASP A 519 -3.84 -27.48 -5.28
N GLU A 520 -4.07 -27.17 -4.00
CA GLU A 520 -4.52 -25.87 -3.50
C GLU A 520 -3.36 -24.95 -3.13
N ALA A 521 -2.17 -25.48 -2.80
CA ALA A 521 -1.02 -24.68 -2.37
C ALA A 521 -0.59 -23.63 -3.40
N ASP A 522 -0.69 -23.98 -4.70
CA ASP A 522 -0.39 -23.07 -5.82
C ASP A 522 -1.37 -21.89 -5.93
N ARG A 523 -2.49 -21.92 -5.20
CA ARG A 523 -3.48 -20.85 -5.19
C ARG A 523 -3.19 -19.75 -4.16
N TYR A 524 -2.26 -20.00 -3.24
CA TYR A 524 -1.95 -19.02 -2.19
C TYR A 524 -0.77 -18.14 -2.59
N VAL A 525 -0.96 -16.84 -2.43
CA VAL A 525 0.10 -15.84 -2.62
C VAL A 525 0.96 -15.81 -1.35
N ILE A 526 2.18 -16.34 -1.44
CA ILE A 526 3.14 -16.43 -0.33
C ILE A 526 3.94 -15.14 -0.20
#